data_6269028c55d9441fc7dfb2792b52f59f
#
_entry.id   6269028c55d9441fc7dfb2792b52f59f
#
_cell.length_a   1.000
_cell.length_b   1.000
_cell.length_c   1.000
_cell.angle_alpha   90.00
_cell.angle_beta   90.00
_cell.angle_gamma   90.00
#
_symmetry.space_group_name_H-M   'P 1'
#
loop_
_entity.id
_entity.type
_entity.pdbx_description
1 polymer ?
#
loop_
_entity_poly.entity_id
_entity_poly.type
_entity_poly.pdbx_seq_one_letter_code
_entity_poly.pdbx_strand_id
1 'polypeptide(L)'
;MINKMSIIIKLIFALIIFQGCDDEWIFDIPGCMDSNALNYDSYATSDNGNCNYCVMQTEDIDAKQYYYEGWDYFSFSLGSEVDMSESDPTQSMDWDIAISRNNIKTNSGLSGIASACAIINYTVWTNDSFCSTDEIPDGECQVDEVIQGNSDLYQGCYCNGSVCGGHGFNDCSKNPALDQWGYFEGTDFIVNDYQFFVKDVNGDFFKVWLIRYYDTENVPGQIRLAYEIIQ
;
A
#
# COMPACT_ATOMS: atom_id res chain seq x y z
N MET A 1 -13.27 -79.67 -34.96
CA MET A 1 -14.36 -78.68 -35.12
C MET A 1 -14.28 -77.69 -33.98
N ILE A 2 -13.69 -76.49 -34.20
CA ILE A 2 -13.63 -75.45 -33.20
C ILE A 2 -15.03 -74.83 -33.12
N ASN A 3 -15.63 -74.95 -31.95
CA ASN A 3 -17.03 -74.66 -31.72
C ASN A 3 -17.27 -73.13 -31.93
N LYS A 4 -18.04 -72.79 -33.00
CA LYS A 4 -18.38 -71.39 -33.36
C LYS A 4 -18.93 -70.58 -32.19
N MET A 5 -19.56 -71.27 -31.24
CA MET A 5 -20.09 -70.66 -30.02
C MET A 5 -19.00 -70.16 -29.08
N SER A 6 -17.81 -70.79 -29.04
CA SER A 6 -16.69 -70.38 -28.22
C SER A 6 -16.02 -69.10 -28.75
N ILE A 7 -16.07 -68.82 -30.04
CA ILE A 7 -15.53 -67.64 -30.69
C ILE A 7 -16.45 -66.44 -30.44
N ILE A 8 -17.77 -66.67 -30.50
CA ILE A 8 -18.78 -65.61 -30.24
C ILE A 8 -18.71 -65.11 -28.76
N ILE A 9 -18.57 -66.05 -27.79
CA ILE A 9 -18.44 -65.71 -26.41
C ILE A 9 -17.15 -64.92 -26.13
N LYS A 10 -16.03 -65.26 -26.76
CA LYS A 10 -14.79 -64.51 -26.61
C LYS A 10 -14.86 -63.12 -27.26
N LEU A 11 -15.57 -62.94 -28.38
CA LEU A 11 -15.84 -61.67 -28.99
C LEU A 11 -16.73 -60.76 -28.15
N ILE A 12 -17.77 -61.35 -27.56
CA ILE A 12 -18.67 -60.59 -26.63
C ILE A 12 -17.89 -60.15 -25.39
N PHE A 13 -17.04 -61.02 -24.82
CA PHE A 13 -16.19 -60.65 -23.66
C PHE A 13 -15.17 -59.56 -23.99
N ALA A 14 -14.61 -59.58 -25.20
CA ALA A 14 -13.70 -58.52 -25.66
C ALA A 14 -14.40 -57.16 -25.89
N LEU A 15 -15.68 -57.18 -26.29
CA LEU A 15 -16.48 -55.95 -26.46
C LEU A 15 -16.91 -55.31 -25.11
N ILE A 16 -17.10 -56.11 -24.05
CA ILE A 16 -17.52 -55.62 -22.73
C ILE A 16 -16.33 -54.93 -22.01
N ILE A 17 -15.08 -55.30 -22.33
CA ILE A 17 -13.89 -54.72 -21.72
C ILE A 17 -13.57 -53.31 -22.26
N PHE A 18 -14.13 -52.92 -23.42
CA PHE A 18 -13.93 -51.62 -24.02
C PHE A 18 -15.04 -50.57 -23.73
N GLN A 19 -16.01 -50.88 -22.88
CA GLN A 19 -17.05 -49.94 -22.48
C GLN A 19 -16.95 -49.49 -21.01
N GLY A 20 -15.79 -49.48 -20.44
CA GLY A 20 -15.62 -49.08 -19.08
C GLY A 20 -14.31 -48.44 -18.80
N CYS A 21 -14.15 -47.19 -19.21
CA CYS A 21 -13.20 -46.22 -18.65
C CYS A 21 -13.32 -44.90 -19.40
N ASP A 22 -14.47 -44.26 -19.33
CA ASP A 22 -14.58 -42.83 -19.66
C ASP A 22 -15.31 -42.07 -18.53
N ASP A 23 -15.22 -42.54 -17.31
CA ASP A 23 -15.41 -41.70 -16.15
C ASP A 23 -13.99 -41.26 -15.72
N GLU A 24 -13.41 -40.30 -16.44
CA GLU A 24 -12.42 -39.45 -15.83
C GLU A 24 -13.11 -38.84 -14.61
N TRP A 25 -12.74 -39.32 -13.44
CA TRP A 25 -13.03 -38.62 -12.20
C TRP A 25 -12.26 -37.30 -12.25
N ILE A 26 -12.82 -36.34 -13.00
CA ILE A 26 -12.35 -34.97 -12.91
C ILE A 26 -12.72 -34.54 -11.50
N PHE A 27 -11.76 -34.59 -10.60
CA PHE A 27 -11.93 -33.96 -9.30
C PHE A 27 -12.20 -32.48 -9.58
N ASP A 28 -13.41 -32.07 -9.27
CA ASP A 28 -13.76 -30.66 -9.32
C ASP A 28 -12.98 -29.96 -8.21
N ILE A 29 -11.97 -29.20 -8.61
CA ILE A 29 -11.12 -28.40 -7.73
C ILE A 29 -11.61 -26.96 -7.88
N PRO A 30 -12.45 -26.47 -6.97
CA PRO A 30 -12.92 -25.09 -7.05
C PRO A 30 -11.82 -24.13 -6.60
N GLY A 31 -11.52 -23.11 -7.43
CA GLY A 31 -10.52 -22.09 -7.15
C GLY A 31 -10.70 -20.89 -8.07
N CYS A 32 -9.91 -19.86 -7.89
CA CYS A 32 -9.87 -18.73 -8.81
C CYS A 32 -9.11 -19.11 -10.08
N MET A 33 -9.77 -19.03 -11.25
CA MET A 33 -9.20 -19.38 -12.55
C MET A 33 -8.69 -18.16 -13.33
N ASP A 34 -8.81 -16.94 -12.81
CA ASP A 34 -8.27 -15.75 -13.44
C ASP A 34 -6.80 -15.55 -13.06
N SER A 35 -5.91 -15.64 -14.05
CA SER A 35 -4.46 -15.48 -13.85
C SER A 35 -4.03 -14.07 -13.40
N ASN A 36 -4.92 -13.08 -13.43
CA ASN A 36 -4.66 -11.74 -12.92
C ASN A 36 -5.05 -11.59 -11.44
N ALA A 37 -5.68 -12.59 -10.85
CA ALA A 37 -6.04 -12.55 -9.44
C ALA A 37 -4.89 -13.00 -8.54
N LEU A 38 -4.79 -12.39 -7.34
CA LEU A 38 -3.78 -12.73 -6.33
C LEU A 38 -3.85 -14.18 -5.86
N ASN A 39 -5.06 -14.73 -5.81
CA ASN A 39 -5.33 -16.10 -5.40
C ASN A 39 -5.61 -17.03 -6.57
N TYR A 40 -4.99 -16.75 -7.75
CA TYR A 40 -5.05 -17.65 -8.90
C TYR A 40 -4.57 -19.05 -8.52
N ASP A 41 -5.40 -20.04 -8.79
CA ASP A 41 -5.06 -21.44 -8.62
C ASP A 41 -4.93 -22.14 -9.98
N SER A 42 -3.71 -22.44 -10.39
CA SER A 42 -3.43 -23.12 -11.64
C SER A 42 -3.93 -24.57 -11.69
N TYR A 43 -4.33 -25.13 -10.58
CA TYR A 43 -4.91 -26.47 -10.46
C TYR A 43 -6.43 -26.46 -10.41
N ALA A 44 -7.05 -25.29 -10.29
CA ALA A 44 -8.52 -25.18 -10.31
C ALA A 44 -9.08 -25.67 -11.62
N THR A 45 -10.13 -26.49 -11.56
CA THR A 45 -10.88 -27.00 -12.70
C THR A 45 -12.26 -26.37 -12.81
N SER A 46 -12.69 -25.64 -11.78
CA SER A 46 -13.92 -24.83 -11.78
C SER A 46 -13.67 -23.50 -11.05
N ASP A 47 -14.22 -22.42 -11.61
CA ASP A 47 -14.17 -21.12 -10.98
C ASP A 47 -15.15 -21.07 -9.80
N ASN A 48 -14.63 -20.74 -8.62
CA ASN A 48 -15.42 -20.59 -7.40
C ASN A 48 -16.03 -19.19 -7.24
N GLY A 49 -15.77 -18.26 -8.16
CA GLY A 49 -16.23 -16.87 -8.13
C GLY A 49 -15.59 -15.99 -7.04
N ASN A 50 -14.54 -16.45 -6.37
CA ASN A 50 -13.86 -15.77 -5.28
C ASN A 50 -12.48 -15.29 -5.70
N CYS A 51 -12.33 -14.80 -6.92
CA CYS A 51 -11.09 -14.19 -7.37
C CYS A 51 -10.83 -12.89 -6.59
N ASN A 52 -9.65 -12.80 -5.98
CA ASN A 52 -9.20 -11.60 -5.27
C ASN A 52 -8.24 -10.82 -6.17
N TYR A 53 -8.55 -9.56 -6.41
CA TYR A 53 -7.74 -8.66 -7.23
C TYR A 53 -7.12 -7.61 -6.34
N CYS A 54 -5.86 -7.33 -6.56
CA CYS A 54 -5.23 -6.17 -5.95
C CYS A 54 -5.85 -4.89 -6.51
N VAL A 55 -6.26 -4.03 -5.62
CA VAL A 55 -6.75 -2.70 -5.96
C VAL A 55 -5.82 -1.68 -5.35
N MET A 56 -4.84 -1.25 -6.16
CA MET A 56 -4.04 -0.08 -5.82
C MET A 56 -4.92 1.17 -5.93
N GLN A 57 -5.02 1.91 -4.84
CA GLN A 57 -5.66 3.21 -4.83
C GLN A 57 -4.61 4.30 -5.05
N THR A 58 -4.98 5.38 -5.71
CA THR A 58 -4.10 6.54 -5.92
C THR A 58 -4.84 7.81 -5.59
N GLU A 59 -4.16 8.69 -4.82
CA GLU A 59 -4.69 9.99 -4.43
C GLU A 59 -3.68 11.09 -4.72
N ASP A 60 -4.22 12.25 -5.13
CA ASP A 60 -3.47 13.48 -5.29
C ASP A 60 -3.83 14.43 -4.15
N ILE A 61 -2.88 14.72 -3.27
CA ILE A 61 -3.05 15.58 -2.10
C ILE A 61 -2.42 16.95 -2.36
N ASP A 62 -3.18 18.02 -2.18
CA ASP A 62 -2.71 19.40 -2.31
C ASP A 62 -2.06 19.91 -1.02
N ALA A 63 -0.87 19.40 -0.71
CA ALA A 63 -0.14 19.74 0.50
C ALA A 63 0.78 20.98 0.32
N LYS A 64 0.32 22.02 -0.36
CA LYS A 64 1.09 23.23 -0.65
C LYS A 64 1.40 24.07 0.57
N GLN A 65 0.60 23.94 1.62
CA GLN A 65 0.74 24.75 2.81
C GLN A 65 1.98 24.36 3.60
N TYR A 66 2.60 25.33 4.26
CA TYR A 66 3.67 25.05 5.20
C TYR A 66 3.08 24.58 6.54
N TYR A 67 3.80 23.76 7.31
CA TYR A 67 3.33 23.14 8.55
C TYR A 67 2.71 24.11 9.56
N TYR A 68 3.14 25.37 9.57
CA TYR A 68 2.60 26.42 10.44
C TYR A 68 1.31 27.06 9.91
N GLU A 69 0.95 26.80 8.64
CA GLU A 69 -0.30 27.24 8.02
C GLU A 69 -1.37 26.14 8.07
N GLY A 70 -0.94 24.90 8.20
CA GLY A 70 -1.83 23.76 8.30
C GLY A 70 -1.23 22.45 7.83
N TRP A 71 -1.99 21.41 8.02
CA TRP A 71 -1.73 20.06 7.57
C TRP A 71 -2.95 19.55 6.82
N ASP A 72 -2.74 18.87 5.72
CA ASP A 72 -3.78 18.16 4.99
C ASP A 72 -3.83 16.73 5.51
N TYR A 73 -4.98 16.34 6.05
CA TYR A 73 -5.19 15.08 6.74
C TYR A 73 -5.81 14.07 5.80
N PHE A 74 -5.38 12.83 5.88
CA PHE A 74 -5.83 11.74 5.01
C PHE A 74 -6.17 10.49 5.82
N SER A 75 -7.24 9.78 5.40
CA SER A 75 -7.59 8.47 5.94
C SER A 75 -7.53 7.40 4.84
N PHE A 76 -6.76 6.36 5.08
CA PHE A 76 -6.66 5.21 4.17
C PHE A 76 -7.96 4.43 4.08
N SER A 77 -8.68 4.30 5.19
CA SER A 77 -9.95 3.57 5.22
C SER A 77 -11.06 4.30 4.47
N LEU A 78 -11.06 5.65 4.46
CA LEU A 78 -11.99 6.46 3.67
C LEU A 78 -11.51 6.63 2.22
N GLY A 79 -10.21 6.52 1.97
CA GLY A 79 -9.61 6.78 0.67
C GLY A 79 -9.71 8.25 0.25
N SER A 80 -9.66 9.18 1.20
CA SER A 80 -9.81 10.61 0.94
C SER A 80 -9.21 11.49 2.03
N GLU A 81 -9.06 12.77 1.71
CA GLU A 81 -8.75 13.81 2.69
C GLU A 81 -9.86 13.94 3.73
N VAL A 82 -9.47 14.32 4.95
CA VAL A 82 -10.34 14.53 6.10
C VAL A 82 -10.29 16.00 6.50
N ASP A 83 -11.45 16.65 6.55
CA ASP A 83 -11.55 18.03 7.02
C ASP A 83 -11.45 18.09 8.56
N MET A 84 -10.34 18.63 9.04
CA MET A 84 -10.05 18.81 10.48
C MET A 84 -10.23 20.26 10.94
N SER A 85 -10.83 21.14 10.12
CA SER A 85 -10.95 22.57 10.41
C SER A 85 -11.77 22.90 11.69
N GLU A 86 -12.73 22.03 12.03
CA GLU A 86 -13.62 22.19 13.20
C GLU A 86 -13.27 21.26 14.37
N SER A 87 -12.15 20.49 14.24
CA SER A 87 -11.76 19.47 15.21
C SER A 87 -10.32 19.68 15.70
N ASP A 88 -10.01 19.20 16.90
CA ASP A 88 -8.61 19.08 17.34
C ASP A 88 -8.00 17.80 16.76
N PRO A 89 -7.10 17.91 15.79
CA PRO A 89 -6.51 16.73 15.14
C PRO A 89 -5.77 15.81 16.13
N THR A 90 -5.24 16.40 17.21
CA THR A 90 -4.48 15.63 18.23
C THR A 90 -5.38 14.74 19.08
N GLN A 91 -6.69 14.94 19.04
CA GLN A 91 -7.69 14.19 19.78
C GLN A 91 -8.63 13.37 18.88
N SER A 92 -8.42 13.40 17.57
CA SER A 92 -9.25 12.67 16.60
C SER A 92 -8.64 11.34 16.20
N MET A 93 -9.51 10.37 15.90
CA MET A 93 -9.18 9.08 15.29
C MET A 93 -9.57 9.03 13.80
N ASP A 94 -9.94 10.16 13.21
CA ASP A 94 -10.52 10.19 11.85
C ASP A 94 -9.47 10.25 10.75
N TRP A 95 -8.19 10.43 11.10
CA TRP A 95 -7.09 10.54 10.14
C TRP A 95 -5.95 9.58 10.47
N ASP A 96 -5.20 9.18 9.46
CA ASP A 96 -4.09 8.22 9.57
C ASP A 96 -2.73 8.89 9.37
N ILE A 97 -2.62 9.68 8.30
CA ILE A 97 -1.45 10.51 8.00
C ILE A 97 -1.86 11.96 7.77
N ALA A 98 -0.94 12.87 7.97
CA ALA A 98 -1.11 14.25 7.55
C ALA A 98 0.15 14.77 6.87
N ILE A 99 -0.05 15.61 5.86
CA ILE A 99 1.00 16.08 4.95
C ILE A 99 1.03 17.60 4.97
N SER A 100 2.22 18.16 5.03
CA SER A 100 2.48 19.59 4.86
C SER A 100 3.75 19.76 4.05
N ARG A 101 3.61 20.04 2.77
CA ARG A 101 4.69 20.01 1.82
C ARG A 101 5.39 18.63 1.78
N ASN A 102 6.68 18.59 2.05
CA ASN A 102 7.43 17.33 2.13
C ASN A 102 7.41 16.65 3.51
N ASN A 103 6.74 17.25 4.49
CA ASN A 103 6.69 16.70 5.83
C ASN A 103 5.45 15.81 5.98
N ILE A 104 5.64 14.64 6.58
CA ILE A 104 4.57 13.67 6.81
C ILE A 104 4.58 13.25 8.27
N LYS A 105 3.42 13.21 8.88
CA LYS A 105 3.20 12.70 10.23
C LYS A 105 2.12 11.63 10.22
N THR A 106 2.14 10.77 11.21
CA THR A 106 1.11 9.76 11.49
C THR A 106 0.27 10.19 12.69
N ASN A 107 -0.93 9.62 12.82
CA ASN A 107 -1.77 9.85 14.02
C ASN A 107 -1.19 9.07 15.20
N SER A 108 -0.08 9.54 15.73
CA SER A 108 0.64 8.88 16.83
C SER A 108 1.57 9.81 17.56
N GLY A 109 2.14 9.32 18.64
CA GLY A 109 3.19 10.00 19.38
C GLY A 109 2.78 11.41 19.83
N LEU A 110 3.46 12.43 19.31
CA LEU A 110 3.19 13.82 19.61
C LEU A 110 2.13 14.46 18.70
N SER A 111 1.75 13.78 17.63
CA SER A 111 0.85 14.32 16.60
C SER A 111 -0.60 13.91 16.79
N GLY A 112 -0.88 12.82 17.50
CA GLY A 112 -2.23 12.30 17.68
C GLY A 112 -2.33 11.22 18.75
N ILE A 113 -3.57 10.88 19.09
CA ILE A 113 -3.89 9.92 20.18
C ILE A 113 -3.86 8.46 19.74
N ALA A 114 -3.79 8.19 18.45
CA ALA A 114 -3.81 6.84 17.93
C ALA A 114 -2.45 6.13 18.07
N SER A 115 -2.40 4.90 17.64
CA SER A 115 -1.18 4.07 17.57
C SER A 115 -0.76 3.81 16.12
N ALA A 116 -1.03 4.76 15.24
CA ALA A 116 -0.53 4.72 13.88
C ALA A 116 1.00 4.79 13.89
N CYS A 117 1.65 4.20 12.90
CA CYS A 117 3.11 4.20 12.81
C CYS A 117 3.54 3.84 11.39
N ALA A 118 4.80 4.04 11.07
CA ALA A 118 5.31 3.67 9.76
C ALA A 118 6.61 2.86 9.86
N ILE A 119 6.79 1.93 8.92
CA ILE A 119 8.02 1.18 8.70
C ILE A 119 8.53 1.55 7.31
N ILE A 120 9.81 1.83 7.18
CA ILE A 120 10.46 2.01 5.88
C ILE A 120 11.08 0.70 5.42
N ASN A 121 10.82 0.33 4.17
CA ASN A 121 11.56 -0.69 3.47
C ASN A 121 12.35 -0.01 2.33
N TYR A 122 13.67 -0.07 2.40
CA TYR A 122 14.57 0.54 1.43
C TYR A 122 14.58 -0.14 0.05
N THR A 123 13.65 -1.08 -0.17
CA THR A 123 13.41 -1.65 -1.50
C THR A 123 12.71 -0.61 -2.37
N VAL A 124 13.28 -0.37 -3.54
CA VAL A 124 12.72 0.57 -4.52
C VAL A 124 11.48 -0.03 -5.17
N TRP A 125 10.46 0.78 -5.39
CA TRP A 125 9.25 0.39 -6.10
C TRP A 125 9.56 -0.05 -7.53
N THR A 126 8.91 -1.13 -7.94
CA THR A 126 8.85 -1.61 -9.33
C THR A 126 7.39 -1.84 -9.72
N ASN A 127 7.13 -2.08 -11.00
CA ASN A 127 5.76 -2.37 -11.45
C ASN A 127 5.15 -3.61 -10.77
N ASP A 128 6.00 -4.53 -10.29
CA ASP A 128 5.58 -5.76 -9.60
C ASP A 128 5.49 -5.57 -8.06
N SER A 129 5.77 -4.38 -7.55
CA SER A 129 5.76 -4.09 -6.10
C SER A 129 4.36 -4.02 -5.52
N PHE A 130 3.37 -3.61 -6.32
CA PHE A 130 1.97 -3.71 -5.93
C PHE A 130 1.48 -5.14 -6.09
N CYS A 131 0.51 -5.53 -5.26
CA CYS A 131 -0.11 -6.85 -5.33
C CYS A 131 0.84 -8.02 -5.01
N SER A 132 2.00 -7.74 -4.49
CA SER A 132 2.82 -8.79 -3.91
C SER A 132 2.23 -9.17 -2.55
N THR A 133 2.26 -10.46 -2.22
CA THR A 133 1.93 -10.97 -0.89
C THR A 133 3.05 -10.68 0.11
N ASP A 134 3.66 -9.48 -0.01
CA ASP A 134 4.78 -9.11 0.84
C ASP A 134 4.34 -9.10 2.30
N GLU A 135 5.06 -9.83 3.11
CA GLU A 135 4.96 -9.74 4.55
C GLU A 135 5.40 -8.33 4.99
N ILE A 136 4.76 -7.83 6.05
CA ILE A 136 5.21 -6.60 6.69
C ILE A 136 6.68 -6.80 7.06
N PRO A 137 7.59 -5.91 6.63
CA PRO A 137 9.01 -6.11 6.86
C PRO A 137 9.33 -6.12 8.36
N ASP A 138 10.31 -6.92 8.74
CA ASP A 138 10.89 -6.85 10.08
C ASP A 138 11.48 -5.45 10.27
N GLY A 139 10.94 -4.70 11.21
CA GLY A 139 11.37 -3.34 11.52
C GLY A 139 10.58 -2.74 12.66
N GLU A 140 11.13 -1.71 13.28
CA GLU A 140 10.42 -0.93 14.28
C GLU A 140 9.38 -0.05 13.58
N CYS A 141 8.12 -0.18 13.98
CA CYS A 141 7.06 0.72 13.53
C CYS A 141 7.22 2.05 14.25
N GLN A 142 7.74 3.04 13.53
CA GLN A 142 8.12 4.33 14.08
C GLN A 142 6.90 5.23 14.27
N VAL A 143 6.78 5.79 15.46
CA VAL A 143 5.79 6.81 15.81
C VAL A 143 6.36 8.20 15.61
N ASP A 144 5.49 9.21 15.63
CA ASP A 144 5.92 10.59 15.45
C ASP A 144 6.77 11.07 16.62
N GLU A 145 7.83 11.77 16.28
CA GLU A 145 8.74 12.41 17.23
C GLU A 145 9.14 13.83 16.77
N VAL A 146 9.77 14.59 17.65
CA VAL A 146 10.32 15.89 17.28
C VAL A 146 11.59 15.69 16.49
N ILE A 147 11.56 16.09 15.23
CA ILE A 147 12.77 16.23 14.40
C ILE A 147 13.31 17.64 14.60
N GLN A 148 14.55 17.73 15.08
CA GLN A 148 15.20 19.01 15.30
C GLN A 148 15.48 19.74 14.01
N GLY A 149 15.18 21.03 13.97
CA GLY A 149 15.44 21.89 12.85
C GLY A 149 16.93 22.11 12.63
N ASN A 150 17.44 21.84 11.43
CA ASN A 150 18.81 22.09 11.02
C ASN A 150 18.85 22.49 9.56
N SER A 151 19.08 23.78 9.30
CA SER A 151 19.09 24.32 7.93
C SER A 151 20.27 23.81 7.08
N ASP A 152 21.39 23.44 7.68
CA ASP A 152 22.56 22.93 6.95
C ASP A 152 22.32 21.49 6.47
N LEU A 153 21.47 20.74 7.18
CA LEU A 153 21.12 19.36 6.87
C LEU A 153 19.71 19.22 6.27
N TYR A 154 18.99 20.31 6.07
CA TYR A 154 17.60 20.33 5.60
C TYR A 154 16.65 19.48 6.45
N GLN A 155 16.92 19.41 7.77
CA GLN A 155 16.13 18.65 8.73
C GLN A 155 15.11 19.52 9.45
N GLY A 156 14.01 18.92 9.88
CA GLY A 156 12.88 19.62 10.50
C GLY A 156 11.86 20.09 9.47
N CYS A 157 11.02 21.06 9.84
CA CYS A 157 10.04 21.66 8.95
C CYS A 157 10.48 23.04 8.50
N TYR A 158 10.47 23.26 7.18
CA TYR A 158 10.89 24.53 6.62
C TYR A 158 9.91 25.66 6.93
N CYS A 159 10.43 26.75 7.42
CA CYS A 159 9.72 27.99 7.64
C CYS A 159 10.19 29.08 6.67
N ASN A 160 9.24 29.75 6.06
CA ASN A 160 9.49 30.80 5.06
C ASN A 160 9.27 32.20 5.66
N GLY A 161 9.50 32.44 6.92
CA GLY A 161 9.53 33.84 7.35
C GLY A 161 8.75 34.23 8.59
N SER A 162 7.92 35.26 8.52
CA SER A 162 7.47 36.05 9.69
C SER A 162 6.58 35.34 10.71
N VAL A 163 5.93 34.23 10.33
CA VAL A 163 5.02 33.50 11.23
C VAL A 163 5.78 32.62 12.23
N CYS A 164 6.92 32.10 11.84
CA CYS A 164 7.78 31.22 12.65
C CYS A 164 9.11 31.88 13.07
N GLY A 165 9.23 33.17 12.89
CA GLY A 165 10.35 33.95 13.41
C GLY A 165 11.61 33.95 12.56
N GLY A 166 11.58 33.44 11.32
CA GLY A 166 12.72 33.44 10.40
C GLY A 166 12.59 32.48 9.25
N HIS A 167 13.59 32.51 8.36
CA HIS A 167 13.70 31.53 7.28
C HIS A 167 14.59 30.37 7.73
N GLY A 168 14.19 29.14 7.45
CA GLY A 168 14.99 27.96 7.74
C GLY A 168 14.18 26.80 8.26
N PHE A 169 14.89 25.73 8.66
CA PHE A 169 14.28 24.52 9.20
C PHE A 169 14.15 24.63 10.73
N ASN A 170 12.97 24.40 11.24
CA ASN A 170 12.63 24.45 12.65
C ASN A 170 12.21 23.06 13.17
N ASP A 171 12.24 22.89 14.47
CA ASP A 171 11.74 21.70 15.14
C ASP A 171 10.27 21.48 14.77
N CYS A 172 9.92 20.24 14.44
CA CYS A 172 8.53 19.86 14.23
C CYS A 172 8.30 18.37 14.50
N SER A 173 7.05 18.02 14.80
CA SER A 173 6.66 16.61 14.94
C SER A 173 6.35 16.03 13.59
N LYS A 174 7.03 14.95 13.24
CA LYS A 174 6.78 14.15 12.03
C LYS A 174 7.26 12.72 12.20
N ASN A 175 6.88 11.86 11.27
CA ASN A 175 7.26 10.45 11.32
C ASN A 175 8.66 10.24 10.75
N PRO A 176 9.62 9.66 11.52
CA PRO A 176 11.00 9.50 11.07
C PRO A 176 11.15 8.55 9.87
N ALA A 177 10.31 7.52 9.76
CA ALA A 177 10.33 6.62 8.60
C ALA A 177 9.85 7.34 7.35
N LEU A 178 8.70 8.02 7.42
CA LEU A 178 8.12 8.75 6.30
C LEU A 178 8.94 9.99 5.90
N ASP A 179 9.72 10.56 6.83
CA ASP A 179 10.63 11.67 6.50
C ASP A 179 11.71 11.28 5.47
N GLN A 180 11.93 9.99 5.26
CA GLN A 180 12.92 9.47 4.32
C GLN A 180 12.37 9.26 2.90
N TRP A 181 11.17 9.72 2.58
CA TRP A 181 10.59 9.53 1.25
C TRP A 181 11.26 10.34 0.14
N GLY A 182 12.09 11.32 0.52
CA GLY A 182 12.88 12.11 -0.41
C GLY A 182 13.86 13.03 0.30
N TYR A 183 14.59 13.80 -0.47
CA TYR A 183 15.58 14.74 0.03
C TYR A 183 15.69 15.95 -0.89
N PHE A 184 16.24 17.05 -0.38
CA PHE A 184 16.53 18.23 -1.20
C PHE A 184 17.91 18.14 -1.84
N GLU A 185 17.98 18.33 -3.16
CA GLU A 185 19.20 18.59 -3.90
C GLU A 185 19.15 20.03 -4.40
N GLY A 186 19.81 20.93 -3.69
CA GLY A 186 19.64 22.36 -3.90
C GLY A 186 18.24 22.82 -3.51
N THR A 187 17.44 23.26 -4.50
CA THR A 187 16.06 23.68 -4.30
C THR A 187 15.04 22.60 -4.68
N ASP A 188 15.49 21.54 -5.32
CA ASP A 188 14.64 20.50 -5.86
C ASP A 188 14.48 19.35 -4.86
N PHE A 189 13.26 18.88 -4.68
CA PHE A 189 12.98 17.71 -3.86
C PHE A 189 13.01 16.45 -4.73
N ILE A 190 13.88 15.52 -4.37
CA ILE A 190 14.08 14.24 -5.09
C ILE A 190 13.42 13.13 -4.29
N VAL A 191 12.51 12.41 -4.92
CA VAL A 191 11.80 11.26 -4.31
C VAL A 191 12.71 10.03 -4.32
N ASN A 192 12.70 9.28 -3.21
CA ASN A 192 13.54 8.08 -3.03
C ASN A 192 12.92 6.80 -3.58
N ASP A 193 11.65 6.80 -3.92
CA ASP A 193 10.90 5.62 -4.38
C ASP A 193 10.98 4.41 -3.41
N TYR A 194 11.16 4.64 -2.11
CA TYR A 194 11.14 3.57 -1.11
C TYR A 194 9.71 3.10 -0.82
N GLN A 195 9.60 1.86 -0.38
CA GLN A 195 8.34 1.28 0.08
C GLN A 195 8.12 1.63 1.55
N PHE A 196 6.92 2.08 1.88
CA PHE A 196 6.50 2.33 3.25
C PHE A 196 5.36 1.40 3.62
N PHE A 197 5.32 1.00 4.89
CA PHE A 197 4.25 0.23 5.48
C PHE A 197 3.69 1.05 6.62
N VAL A 198 2.48 1.55 6.43
CA VAL A 198 1.83 2.44 7.40
C VAL A 198 0.71 1.67 8.10
N LYS A 199 0.79 1.60 9.41
CA LYS A 199 -0.30 1.12 10.23
C LYS A 199 -1.26 2.28 10.49
N ASP A 200 -2.53 2.10 10.14
CA ASP A 200 -3.57 3.09 10.34
C ASP A 200 -4.05 3.16 11.81
N VAL A 201 -5.02 4.02 12.08
CA VAL A 201 -5.63 4.19 13.40
C VAL A 201 -6.41 2.95 13.87
N ASN A 202 -6.86 2.09 12.96
CA ASN A 202 -7.61 0.88 13.24
C ASN A 202 -6.70 -0.33 13.50
N GLY A 203 -5.43 -0.22 13.13
CA GLY A 203 -4.44 -1.28 13.25
C GLY A 203 -4.16 -2.05 11.96
N ASP A 204 -4.80 -1.68 10.86
CA ASP A 204 -4.57 -2.26 9.56
C ASP A 204 -3.29 -1.70 8.92
N PHE A 205 -2.57 -2.53 8.17
CA PHE A 205 -1.37 -2.10 7.48
C PHE A 205 -1.66 -1.79 6.00
N PHE A 206 -1.10 -0.68 5.56
CA PHE A 206 -1.13 -0.24 4.17
C PHE A 206 0.30 -0.16 3.64
N LYS A 207 0.50 -0.70 2.45
CA LYS A 207 1.72 -0.49 1.68
C LYS A 207 1.54 0.81 0.91
N VAL A 208 2.47 1.74 1.07
CA VAL A 208 2.35 3.12 0.59
C VAL A 208 3.55 3.50 -0.26
N TRP A 209 3.30 4.08 -1.41
CA TRP A 209 4.28 4.68 -2.29
C TRP A 209 4.01 6.17 -2.47
N LEU A 210 4.97 7.01 -2.14
CA LEU A 210 4.98 8.44 -2.38
C LEU A 210 5.63 8.71 -3.74
N ILE A 211 4.81 8.94 -4.76
CA ILE A 211 5.22 8.88 -6.17
C ILE A 211 5.86 10.19 -6.63
N ARG A 212 5.31 11.34 -6.19
CA ARG A 212 5.77 12.65 -6.64
C ARG A 212 5.55 13.72 -5.59
N TYR A 213 6.34 14.79 -5.70
CA TYR A 213 6.23 16.00 -4.89
C TYR A 213 5.77 17.21 -5.70
N TYR A 214 5.94 17.19 -7.02
CA TYR A 214 5.56 18.26 -7.93
C TYR A 214 4.41 17.82 -8.83
N ASP A 215 3.55 18.75 -9.23
CA ASP A 215 2.58 18.49 -10.29
C ASP A 215 3.20 18.60 -11.69
N THR A 216 2.36 18.54 -12.72
CA THR A 216 2.77 18.65 -14.13
C THR A 216 3.24 20.07 -14.52
N GLU A 217 2.93 21.07 -13.70
CA GLU A 217 3.37 22.46 -13.85
C GLU A 217 4.57 22.81 -12.98
N ASN A 218 5.17 21.80 -12.35
CA ASN A 218 6.29 21.92 -11.42
C ASN A 218 5.96 22.71 -10.15
N VAL A 219 4.71 22.66 -9.70
CA VAL A 219 4.27 23.27 -8.44
C VAL A 219 4.58 22.30 -7.29
N PRO A 220 5.38 22.71 -6.28
CA PRO A 220 5.76 21.85 -5.18
C PRO A 220 4.61 21.63 -4.17
N GLY A 221 4.61 20.48 -3.48
CA GLY A 221 3.61 20.12 -2.49
C GLY A 221 2.36 19.49 -3.11
N GLN A 222 2.44 19.05 -4.36
CA GLN A 222 1.39 18.28 -5.04
C GLN A 222 1.75 16.79 -4.94
N ILE A 223 1.43 16.23 -3.79
CA ILE A 223 1.82 14.85 -3.48
C ILE A 223 0.88 13.88 -4.20
N ARG A 224 1.46 12.95 -4.95
CA ARG A 224 0.73 11.75 -5.37
C ARG A 224 1.19 10.57 -4.56
N LEU A 225 0.26 9.90 -3.93
CA LEU A 225 0.50 8.64 -3.26
C LEU A 225 -0.31 7.51 -3.90
N ALA A 226 0.25 6.31 -3.83
CA ALA A 226 -0.47 5.08 -4.13
C ALA A 226 -0.41 4.18 -2.90
N TYR A 227 -1.48 3.43 -2.64
CA TYR A 227 -1.55 2.56 -1.48
C TYR A 227 -2.45 1.36 -1.73
N GLU A 228 -2.20 0.31 -0.97
CA GLU A 228 -3.01 -0.91 -0.92
C GLU A 228 -3.05 -1.43 0.52
N ILE A 229 -4.16 -2.04 0.91
CA ILE A 229 -4.25 -2.73 2.19
C ILE A 229 -3.51 -4.06 2.12
N ILE A 230 -2.74 -4.38 3.15
CA ILE A 230 -2.08 -5.69 3.30
C ILE A 230 -3.04 -6.58 4.09
N GLN A 231 -3.43 -7.70 3.48
CA GLN A 231 -4.37 -8.68 4.05
C GLN A 231 -3.64 -9.83 4.74
#